data_74c76f46858a2c4559b69c6f13a6655e
#
_entry.id   74c76f46858a2c4559b69c6f13a6655e
#
_cell.length_a   1.000
_cell.length_b   1.000
_cell.length_c   1.000
_cell.angle_alpha   90.00
_cell.angle_beta   90.00
_cell.angle_gamma   90.00
#
_symmetry.space_group_name_H-M   'P 1'
#
loop_
_entity.id
_entity.type
_entity.pdbx_description
1 polymer ?
#
loop_
_entity_poly.entity_id
_entity_poly.type
_entity_poly.pdbx_seq_one_letter_code
_entity_poly.pdbx_strand_id
1 'polypeptide(L)'
;GNKPVRIRIFEAFKAIGYDIRTPDTLKKSVYCAEDFNVPQKRNRIIIIGTKQISEFNVEEFYSSLSAHKMKGSHKTVKEAIGKMPALTPKATITKDGRKNVSHEQLNGEYVDRHEPRYHGERDQRLFTEWLGNNMNKASQTEKMAIYTRITGHTSNHVKYRNLEWDKPSPTIVAHLHKDGYMFIHPDINQLRTITIREAALLQSFPIDYKFVASTPYCYKMIGNAVPVLFAKGIAEAMYDVLKSKE
;
A
#
# COMPACT_ATOMS: atom_id res chain seq x y z
N GLY A 1 -6.66 35.73 -1.33
CA GLY A 1 -6.22 34.48 -0.69
C GLY A 1 -6.82 33.26 -1.34
N ASN A 2 -6.05 32.18 -1.56
CA ASN A 2 -6.59 30.96 -2.14
C ASN A 2 -7.60 30.31 -1.18
N LYS A 3 -8.83 30.10 -1.65
CA LYS A 3 -9.87 29.36 -0.91
C LYS A 3 -9.36 27.96 -0.55
N PRO A 4 -9.59 27.45 0.67
CA PRO A 4 -9.25 26.09 1.06
C PRO A 4 -9.84 25.04 0.09
N VAL A 5 -9.10 23.96 -0.18
CA VAL A 5 -9.49 22.93 -1.14
C VAL A 5 -10.87 22.34 -0.84
N ARG A 6 -11.22 22.13 0.45
CA ARG A 6 -12.53 21.61 0.86
C ARG A 6 -13.70 22.51 0.45
N ILE A 7 -13.50 23.85 0.48
CA ILE A 7 -14.52 24.80 0.05
C ILE A 7 -14.70 24.73 -1.47
N ARG A 8 -13.59 24.68 -2.22
CA ARG A 8 -13.62 24.55 -3.67
C ARG A 8 -14.31 23.26 -4.14
N ILE A 9 -14.06 22.15 -3.46
CA ILE A 9 -14.75 20.87 -3.73
C ILE A 9 -16.24 21.03 -3.49
N PHE A 10 -16.64 21.56 -2.36
CA PHE A 10 -18.06 21.75 -2.01
C PHE A 10 -18.77 22.63 -3.05
N GLU A 11 -18.20 23.79 -3.39
CA GLU A 11 -18.75 24.72 -4.39
C GLU A 11 -18.88 24.04 -5.77
N ALA A 12 -17.87 23.26 -6.18
CA ALA A 12 -17.90 22.57 -7.47
C ALA A 12 -19.02 21.52 -7.55
N PHE A 13 -19.23 20.72 -6.50
CA PHE A 13 -20.32 19.75 -6.46
C PHE A 13 -21.68 20.45 -6.43
N LYS A 14 -21.82 21.50 -5.64
CA LYS A 14 -23.06 22.27 -5.56
C LYS A 14 -23.43 22.93 -6.89
N ALA A 15 -22.46 23.44 -7.62
CA ALA A 15 -22.66 24.06 -8.93
C ALA A 15 -23.22 23.10 -10.00
N ILE A 16 -23.01 21.80 -9.85
CA ILE A 16 -23.52 20.74 -10.75
C ILE A 16 -24.74 20.00 -10.17
N GLY A 17 -25.38 20.54 -9.10
CA GLY A 17 -26.59 20.01 -8.53
C GLY A 17 -26.42 18.80 -7.61
N TYR A 18 -25.22 18.62 -7.01
CA TYR A 18 -24.97 17.57 -6.03
C TYR A 18 -24.80 18.15 -4.62
N ASP A 19 -25.41 17.49 -3.66
CA ASP A 19 -25.18 17.71 -2.25
C ASP A 19 -24.13 16.74 -1.74
N ILE A 20 -23.10 17.27 -1.05
CA ILE A 20 -22.06 16.54 -0.34
C ILE A 20 -21.98 17.08 1.08
N ARG A 21 -21.16 16.45 1.94
CA ARG A 21 -20.83 17.03 3.26
C ARG A 21 -20.35 18.47 3.13
N THR A 22 -20.76 19.31 4.09
CA THR A 22 -20.28 20.70 4.18
C THR A 22 -18.74 20.76 4.37
N PRO A 23 -18.09 21.89 4.04
CA PRO A 23 -16.65 22.02 4.23
C PRO A 23 -16.15 21.68 5.64
N ASP A 24 -16.95 21.93 6.68
CA ASP A 24 -16.59 21.65 8.07
C ASP A 24 -16.74 20.18 8.44
N THR A 25 -17.72 19.47 7.87
CA THR A 25 -17.93 18.04 8.09
C THR A 25 -17.11 17.18 7.13
N LEU A 26 -16.70 17.70 5.96
CA LEU A 26 -15.91 16.97 4.96
C LEU A 26 -14.55 16.50 5.51
N LYS A 27 -13.94 17.21 6.45
CA LYS A 27 -12.72 16.77 7.15
C LYS A 27 -12.89 15.45 7.91
N LYS A 28 -14.14 15.11 8.32
CA LYS A 28 -14.49 13.84 8.97
C LYS A 28 -14.64 12.68 7.98
N SER A 29 -14.52 12.93 6.68
CA SER A 29 -14.64 11.92 5.62
C SER A 29 -13.32 11.24 5.28
N VAL A 30 -12.30 11.34 6.15
CA VAL A 30 -11.03 10.62 6.03
C VAL A 30 -11.16 9.27 6.72
N TYR A 31 -10.94 8.21 5.95
CA TYR A 31 -10.96 6.82 6.42
C TYR A 31 -9.62 6.17 6.21
N CYS A 32 -9.21 5.30 7.12
CA CYS A 32 -8.01 4.48 6.95
C CYS A 32 -8.39 3.08 6.46
N ALA A 33 -7.67 2.57 5.46
CA ALA A 33 -7.94 1.24 4.92
C ALA A 33 -7.72 0.12 5.95
N GLU A 34 -6.81 0.31 6.92
CA GLU A 34 -6.58 -0.66 8.01
C GLU A 34 -7.85 -0.90 8.84
N ASP A 35 -8.74 0.10 8.98
CA ASP A 35 -10.03 -0.04 9.66
C ASP A 35 -11.00 -0.99 8.92
N PHE A 36 -10.68 -1.38 7.68
CA PHE A 36 -11.47 -2.27 6.83
C PHE A 36 -10.73 -3.59 6.55
N ASN A 37 -9.95 -4.06 7.50
CA ASN A 37 -9.22 -5.31 7.41
C ASN A 37 -8.17 -5.37 6.29
N VAL A 38 -7.68 -4.23 5.83
CA VAL A 38 -6.57 -4.13 4.88
C VAL A 38 -5.26 -4.07 5.66
N PRO A 39 -4.24 -4.90 5.36
CA PRO A 39 -2.96 -4.89 6.06
C PRO A 39 -2.07 -3.70 5.65
N GLN A 40 -2.69 -2.51 5.57
CA GLN A 40 -2.02 -1.29 5.10
C GLN A 40 -2.62 -0.03 5.73
N LYS A 41 -1.78 0.79 6.31
CA LYS A 41 -2.14 2.13 6.78
C LYS A 41 -2.22 3.10 5.61
N ARG A 42 -3.45 3.32 5.11
CA ARG A 42 -3.73 4.14 3.93
C ARG A 42 -4.93 5.06 4.17
N ASN A 43 -4.68 6.31 4.46
CA ASN A 43 -5.73 7.31 4.63
C ASN A 43 -6.25 7.80 3.27
N ARG A 44 -7.56 7.83 3.11
CA ARG A 44 -8.23 8.40 1.93
C ARG A 44 -9.45 9.21 2.36
N ILE A 45 -9.65 10.33 1.70
CA ILE A 45 -10.92 11.05 1.81
C ILE A 45 -11.93 10.36 0.90
N ILE A 46 -13.09 10.02 1.44
CA ILE A 46 -14.22 9.46 0.69
C ILE A 46 -15.25 10.55 0.57
N ILE A 47 -15.59 10.91 -0.65
CA ILE A 47 -16.60 11.92 -0.93
C ILE A 47 -17.73 11.23 -1.67
N ILE A 48 -18.93 11.27 -1.06
CA ILE A 48 -20.17 10.83 -1.68
C ILE A 48 -21.03 12.05 -1.93
N GLY A 49 -21.67 12.09 -3.09
CA GLY A 49 -22.60 13.14 -3.46
C GLY A 49 -23.92 12.56 -3.94
N THR A 50 -25.03 13.21 -3.60
CA THR A 50 -26.36 12.88 -4.08
C THR A 50 -26.93 14.03 -4.88
N LYS A 51 -27.78 13.75 -5.91
CA LYS A 51 -28.54 14.79 -6.58
C LYS A 51 -29.55 15.41 -5.60
N GLN A 52 -29.75 16.71 -5.64
CA GLN A 52 -30.62 17.46 -4.72
C GLN A 52 -32.04 16.94 -4.64
N ILE A 53 -32.54 16.30 -5.71
CA ILE A 53 -33.88 15.70 -5.79
C ILE A 53 -33.92 14.23 -5.30
N SER A 54 -32.82 13.70 -4.82
CA SER A 54 -32.72 12.30 -4.38
C SER A 54 -33.05 12.17 -2.89
N GLU A 55 -33.73 11.08 -2.53
CA GLU A 55 -33.98 10.71 -1.12
C GLU A 55 -32.72 10.15 -0.42
N PHE A 56 -31.61 9.98 -1.14
CA PHE A 56 -30.36 9.47 -0.58
C PHE A 56 -29.80 10.43 0.46
N ASN A 57 -29.61 9.93 1.68
CA ASN A 57 -29.02 10.68 2.78
C ASN A 57 -27.51 10.45 2.88
N VAL A 58 -26.73 11.49 2.61
CA VAL A 58 -25.26 11.44 2.65
C VAL A 58 -24.74 11.06 4.04
N GLU A 59 -25.34 11.53 5.13
CA GLU A 59 -24.89 11.23 6.50
C GLU A 59 -25.19 9.78 6.92
N GLU A 60 -26.27 9.18 6.42
CA GLU A 60 -26.56 7.75 6.61
C GLU A 60 -25.45 6.88 6.00
N PHE A 61 -25.00 7.22 4.78
CA PHE A 61 -23.86 6.52 4.18
C PHE A 61 -22.60 6.58 5.06
N TYR A 62 -22.24 7.74 5.57
CA TYR A 62 -21.03 7.84 6.42
C TYR A 62 -21.21 7.14 7.78
N SER A 63 -22.43 7.09 8.29
CA SER A 63 -22.77 6.33 9.50
C SER A 63 -22.62 4.82 9.25
N SER A 64 -23.20 4.31 8.16
CA SER A 64 -23.05 2.90 7.75
C SER A 64 -21.60 2.57 7.46
N LEU A 65 -20.88 3.40 6.70
CA LEU A 65 -19.44 3.18 6.43
C LEU A 65 -18.62 3.10 7.72
N SER A 66 -18.97 3.89 8.72
CA SER A 66 -18.30 3.83 10.03
C SER A 66 -18.67 2.57 10.82
N ALA A 67 -19.87 2.02 10.64
CA ALA A 67 -20.30 0.77 11.25
C ALA A 67 -19.61 -0.46 10.63
N HIS A 68 -19.20 -0.39 9.36
CA HIS A 68 -18.41 -1.44 8.68
C HIS A 68 -16.93 -1.47 9.07
N LYS A 69 -16.46 -0.54 9.90
CA LYS A 69 -15.09 -0.62 10.44
C LYS A 69 -14.94 -1.87 11.29
N MET A 70 -13.83 -2.57 11.12
CA MET A 70 -13.52 -3.73 11.94
C MET A 70 -13.38 -3.35 13.42
N LYS A 71 -13.76 -4.30 14.28
CA LYS A 71 -13.54 -4.20 15.72
C LYS A 71 -12.35 -5.10 16.10
N GLY A 72 -11.34 -4.55 16.74
CA GLY A 72 -10.17 -5.31 17.19
C GLY A 72 -8.86 -4.88 16.55
N SER A 73 -7.86 -5.77 16.51
CA SER A 73 -6.52 -5.48 15.99
C SER A 73 -6.49 -5.42 14.47
N HIS A 74 -5.71 -4.49 13.93
CA HIS A 74 -5.51 -4.38 12.49
C HIS A 74 -4.66 -5.53 11.93
N LYS A 75 -4.94 -5.94 10.70
CA LYS A 75 -4.12 -6.91 9.96
C LYS A 75 -2.69 -6.42 9.77
N THR A 76 -1.76 -7.32 9.97
CA THR A 76 -0.32 -7.08 9.89
C THR A 76 0.28 -7.53 8.57
N VAL A 77 1.51 -7.09 8.28
CA VAL A 77 2.32 -7.60 7.17
C VAL A 77 2.49 -9.12 7.28
N LYS A 78 2.71 -9.66 8.49
CA LYS A 78 2.88 -11.09 8.73
C LYS A 78 1.67 -11.91 8.30
N GLU A 79 0.48 -11.45 8.63
CA GLU A 79 -0.78 -12.11 8.25
C GLU A 79 -1.01 -12.08 6.72
N ALA A 80 -0.55 -11.01 6.06
CA ALA A 80 -0.74 -10.86 4.62
C ALA A 80 0.26 -11.65 3.79
N ILE A 81 1.55 -11.61 4.13
CA ILE A 81 2.62 -12.15 3.28
C ILE A 81 3.53 -13.18 3.99
N GLY A 82 3.35 -13.43 5.28
CA GLY A 82 4.23 -14.33 6.05
C GLY A 82 4.15 -15.81 5.65
N LYS A 83 3.15 -16.20 4.86
CA LYS A 83 3.00 -17.56 4.31
C LYS A 83 3.50 -17.68 2.86
N MET A 84 3.99 -16.58 2.28
CA MET A 84 4.55 -16.62 0.92
C MET A 84 5.86 -17.43 0.92
N PRO A 85 6.15 -18.17 -0.17
CA PRO A 85 7.43 -18.87 -0.31
C PRO A 85 8.61 -17.91 -0.11
N ALA A 86 9.65 -18.37 0.62
CA ALA A 86 10.85 -17.55 0.82
C ALA A 86 11.66 -17.46 -0.47
N LEU A 87 12.15 -16.24 -0.77
CA LEU A 87 13.00 -15.94 -1.92
C LEU A 87 14.37 -15.48 -1.38
N THR A 88 15.36 -16.35 -1.41
CA THR A 88 16.68 -16.10 -0.82
C THR A 88 17.70 -15.67 -1.86
N PRO A 89 18.73 -14.89 -1.47
CA PRO A 89 19.81 -14.53 -2.35
C PRO A 89 20.53 -15.78 -2.88
N LYS A 90 20.80 -15.80 -4.17
CA LYS A 90 21.65 -16.82 -4.81
C LYS A 90 23.12 -16.58 -4.50
N ALA A 91 23.88 -17.65 -4.30
CA ALA A 91 25.33 -17.55 -4.15
C ALA A 91 26.02 -16.94 -5.38
N THR A 92 25.44 -17.16 -6.57
CA THR A 92 25.92 -16.58 -7.82
C THR A 92 24.74 -16.02 -8.60
N ILE A 93 24.88 -14.78 -9.07
CA ILE A 93 23.89 -14.14 -9.93
C ILE A 93 23.82 -14.91 -11.25
N THR A 94 22.61 -15.32 -11.64
CA THR A 94 22.34 -16.01 -12.90
C THR A 94 21.61 -15.10 -13.87
N LYS A 95 21.43 -15.56 -15.12
CA LYS A 95 20.62 -14.85 -16.13
C LYS A 95 19.43 -15.70 -16.53
N ASP A 96 18.29 -15.03 -16.70
CA ASP A 96 17.13 -15.54 -17.41
C ASP A 96 16.90 -14.64 -18.64
N GLY A 97 17.29 -15.13 -19.81
CA GLY A 97 17.40 -14.32 -21.01
C GLY A 97 18.33 -13.12 -20.81
N ARG A 98 17.78 -11.90 -20.94
CA ARG A 98 18.53 -10.63 -20.73
C ARG A 98 18.49 -10.12 -19.28
N LYS A 99 17.74 -10.76 -18.39
CA LYS A 99 17.54 -10.30 -17.01
C LYS A 99 18.52 -10.98 -16.07
N ASN A 100 19.12 -10.22 -15.16
CA ASN A 100 19.88 -10.77 -14.04
C ASN A 100 18.89 -11.26 -12.97
N VAL A 101 19.18 -12.45 -12.42
CA VAL A 101 18.41 -13.10 -11.35
C VAL A 101 19.29 -13.24 -10.13
N SER A 102 18.94 -12.55 -9.05
CA SER A 102 19.70 -12.49 -7.80
C SER A 102 19.15 -13.36 -6.67
N HIS A 103 17.94 -13.88 -6.83
CA HIS A 103 17.24 -14.66 -5.80
C HIS A 103 16.63 -15.92 -6.40
N GLU A 104 16.39 -16.90 -5.54
CA GLU A 104 15.70 -18.13 -5.88
C GLU A 104 14.71 -18.54 -4.79
N GLN A 105 13.69 -19.26 -5.19
CA GLN A 105 12.76 -19.91 -4.30
C GLN A 105 13.31 -21.31 -3.98
N LEU A 106 13.57 -21.59 -2.70
CA LEU A 106 14.14 -22.87 -2.29
C LEU A 106 13.10 -23.99 -2.13
N ASN A 107 11.87 -23.59 -1.76
CA ASN A 107 10.78 -24.53 -1.48
C ASN A 107 9.41 -23.86 -1.65
N GLY A 108 8.35 -24.65 -1.55
CA GLY A 108 6.97 -24.19 -1.71
C GLY A 108 6.49 -24.25 -3.16
N GLU A 109 5.19 -24.05 -3.35
CA GLU A 109 4.56 -24.02 -4.67
C GLU A 109 4.85 -22.71 -5.40
N TYR A 110 4.82 -22.76 -6.73
CA TYR A 110 4.92 -21.58 -7.57
C TYR A 110 3.73 -20.64 -7.31
N VAL A 111 4.03 -19.38 -7.09
CA VAL A 111 3.03 -18.32 -6.95
C VAL A 111 3.23 -17.30 -8.07
N ASP A 112 2.19 -17.10 -8.88
CA ASP A 112 2.22 -16.15 -9.99
C ASP A 112 2.58 -14.73 -9.50
N ARG A 113 3.51 -14.07 -10.19
CA ARG A 113 4.01 -12.73 -9.86
C ARG A 113 4.73 -12.60 -8.50
N HIS A 114 5.28 -13.71 -8.01
CA HIS A 114 6.11 -13.71 -6.80
C HIS A 114 7.61 -13.66 -7.10
N GLU A 115 8.02 -13.30 -8.29
CA GLU A 115 9.43 -13.12 -8.64
C GLU A 115 9.96 -11.79 -8.05
N PRO A 116 11.15 -11.80 -7.40
CA PRO A 116 11.74 -10.60 -6.85
C PRO A 116 12.35 -9.73 -7.95
N ARG A 117 12.55 -8.47 -7.66
CA ARG A 117 13.41 -7.61 -8.47
C ARG A 117 14.86 -8.07 -8.34
N TYR A 118 15.66 -7.74 -9.34
CA TYR A 118 17.10 -7.88 -9.22
C TYR A 118 17.64 -6.94 -8.13
N HIS A 119 18.40 -7.50 -7.21
CA HIS A 119 19.19 -6.79 -6.18
C HIS A 119 20.60 -7.28 -6.21
N GLY A 120 21.54 -6.41 -6.65
CA GLY A 120 22.97 -6.73 -6.66
C GLY A 120 23.58 -6.68 -5.25
N GLU A 121 24.86 -7.00 -5.14
CA GLU A 121 25.58 -7.07 -3.86
C GLU A 121 25.48 -5.78 -3.04
N ARG A 122 25.55 -4.62 -3.69
CA ARG A 122 25.42 -3.32 -3.01
C ARG A 122 24.06 -3.20 -2.31
N ASP A 123 22.98 -3.57 -2.99
CA ASP A 123 21.64 -3.49 -2.42
C ASP A 123 21.47 -4.50 -1.29
N GLN A 124 21.95 -5.73 -1.47
CA GLN A 124 21.91 -6.77 -0.44
C GLN A 124 22.71 -6.36 0.82
N ARG A 125 23.91 -5.81 0.67
CA ARG A 125 24.70 -5.25 1.78
C ARG A 125 23.95 -4.14 2.50
N LEU A 126 23.27 -3.24 1.77
CA LEU A 126 22.49 -2.18 2.36
C LEU A 126 21.29 -2.74 3.13
N PHE A 127 20.58 -3.72 2.57
CA PHE A 127 19.46 -4.37 3.25
C PHE A 127 19.90 -5.13 4.52
N THR A 128 21.04 -5.78 4.49
CA THR A 128 21.63 -6.43 5.67
C THR A 128 21.84 -5.42 6.80
N GLU A 129 22.51 -4.31 6.51
CA GLU A 129 22.76 -3.25 7.50
C GLU A 129 21.43 -2.62 7.96
N TRP A 130 20.49 -2.41 7.03
CA TRP A 130 19.22 -1.77 7.32
C TRP A 130 18.35 -2.59 8.29
N LEU A 131 18.24 -3.88 8.02
CA LEU A 131 17.46 -4.81 8.85
C LEU A 131 18.20 -5.16 10.14
N GLY A 132 19.51 -5.47 10.07
CA GLY A 132 20.32 -5.87 11.23
C GLY A 132 20.42 -4.80 12.30
N ASN A 133 20.49 -3.54 11.92
CA ASN A 133 20.56 -2.38 12.83
C ASN A 133 19.19 -1.72 13.11
N ASN A 134 18.09 -2.32 12.67
CA ASN A 134 16.74 -1.78 12.88
C ASN A 134 16.60 -0.30 12.45
N MET A 135 17.11 0.01 11.26
CA MET A 135 17.28 1.38 10.76
C MET A 135 15.97 2.17 10.61
N ASN A 136 14.81 1.52 10.61
CA ASN A 136 13.54 2.25 10.66
C ASN A 136 13.44 3.19 11.86
N LYS A 137 14.02 2.80 13.01
CA LYS A 137 14.01 3.57 14.26
C LYS A 137 15.18 4.54 14.38
N ALA A 138 16.20 4.43 13.55
CA ALA A 138 17.38 5.30 13.56
C ALA A 138 17.03 6.74 13.16
N SER A 139 17.87 7.67 13.57
CA SER A 139 17.79 9.07 13.15
C SER A 139 18.02 9.25 11.65
N GLN A 140 17.61 10.36 11.10
CA GLN A 140 17.88 10.72 9.71
C GLN A 140 19.38 10.71 9.40
N THR A 141 20.19 11.24 10.30
CA THR A 141 21.66 11.32 10.15
C THR A 141 22.27 9.92 10.04
N GLU A 142 21.90 8.99 10.92
CA GLU A 142 22.39 7.61 10.88
C GLU A 142 22.00 6.90 9.59
N LYS A 143 20.74 7.06 9.15
CA LYS A 143 20.26 6.52 7.88
C LYS A 143 21.06 7.02 6.68
N MET A 144 21.38 8.30 6.67
CA MET A 144 22.18 8.92 5.62
C MET A 144 23.65 8.46 5.67
N ALA A 145 24.22 8.31 6.87
CA ALA A 145 25.58 7.81 7.03
C ALA A 145 25.76 6.39 6.46
N ILE A 146 24.84 5.47 6.77
CA ILE A 146 24.85 4.11 6.21
C ILE A 146 24.69 4.16 4.67
N TYR A 147 23.73 4.96 4.17
CA TYR A 147 23.55 5.10 2.74
C TYR A 147 24.83 5.57 2.05
N THR A 148 25.45 6.66 2.55
CA THR A 148 26.67 7.21 1.96
C THR A 148 27.83 6.21 2.03
N ARG A 149 28.01 5.52 3.16
CA ARG A 149 29.08 4.51 3.35
C ARG A 149 28.98 3.35 2.36
N ILE A 150 27.77 2.88 2.08
CA ILE A 150 27.55 1.70 1.22
C ILE A 150 27.49 2.08 -0.26
N THR A 151 26.90 3.22 -0.59
CA THR A 151 26.65 3.59 -2.00
C THR A 151 27.73 4.50 -2.59
N GLY A 152 28.52 5.17 -1.74
CA GLY A 152 29.46 6.23 -2.14
C GLY A 152 28.78 7.54 -2.55
N HIS A 153 27.47 7.64 -2.39
CA HIS A 153 26.69 8.85 -2.77
C HIS A 153 26.07 9.51 -1.56
N THR A 154 26.02 10.85 -1.56
CA THR A 154 25.28 11.61 -0.58
C THR A 154 23.81 11.77 -0.99
N SER A 155 22.91 11.84 -0.02
CA SER A 155 21.49 12.09 -0.25
C SER A 155 20.92 12.92 0.88
N ASN A 156 20.06 13.89 0.55
CA ASN A 156 19.33 14.68 1.53
C ASN A 156 18.02 14.03 1.99
N HIS A 157 17.68 12.84 1.43
CA HIS A 157 16.44 12.15 1.73
C HIS A 157 16.68 10.66 1.97
N VAL A 158 15.99 10.12 2.97
CA VAL A 158 15.95 8.66 3.20
C VAL A 158 15.17 8.00 2.07
N LYS A 159 15.83 7.08 1.37
CA LYS A 159 15.23 6.31 0.26
C LYS A 159 14.82 4.89 0.68
N TYR A 160 15.19 4.47 1.88
CA TYR A 160 15.03 3.09 2.33
C TYR A 160 14.12 2.99 3.53
N ARG A 161 13.30 1.95 3.55
CA ARG A 161 12.44 1.55 4.66
C ARG A 161 12.10 0.07 4.53
N ASN A 162 12.20 -0.67 5.62
CA ASN A 162 11.69 -2.04 5.65
C ASN A 162 10.26 -2.08 6.17
N LEU A 163 9.51 -3.08 5.75
CA LEU A 163 8.26 -3.46 6.39
C LEU A 163 8.56 -4.06 7.78
N GLU A 164 7.56 -4.05 8.64
CA GLU A 164 7.62 -4.63 9.99
C GLU A 164 6.54 -5.71 10.10
N TRP A 165 6.92 -6.92 10.56
CA TRP A 165 6.02 -8.06 10.58
C TRP A 165 4.72 -7.80 11.35
N ASP A 166 4.83 -7.15 12.50
CA ASP A 166 3.74 -6.98 13.47
C ASP A 166 2.93 -5.68 13.27
N LYS A 167 3.11 -5.02 12.14
CA LYS A 167 2.41 -3.77 11.80
C LYS A 167 1.74 -3.85 10.43
N PRO A 168 0.70 -3.04 10.19
CA PRO A 168 0.22 -2.78 8.85
C PRO A 168 1.33 -2.16 7.99
N SER A 169 1.36 -2.48 6.70
CA SER A 169 2.25 -1.85 5.73
C SER A 169 2.01 -0.33 5.65
N PRO A 170 3.05 0.48 5.41
CA PRO A 170 2.82 1.85 4.95
C PRO A 170 2.07 1.86 3.60
N THR A 171 1.52 3.02 3.25
CA THR A 171 0.78 3.19 1.99
C THR A 171 1.60 2.74 0.79
N ILE A 172 1.13 1.71 0.09
CA ILE A 172 1.69 1.29 -1.20
C ILE A 172 1.29 2.32 -2.25
N VAL A 173 2.29 2.93 -2.87
CA VAL A 173 2.12 4.00 -3.84
C VAL A 173 2.53 3.55 -5.25
N ALA A 174 2.01 4.20 -6.29
CA ALA A 174 2.37 3.90 -7.67
C ALA A 174 3.90 3.97 -7.92
N HIS A 175 4.61 4.82 -7.17
CA HIS A 175 6.07 5.00 -7.26
C HIS A 175 6.87 3.73 -6.92
N LEU A 176 6.25 2.74 -6.27
CA LEU A 176 6.83 1.42 -6.05
C LEU A 176 7.36 0.79 -7.35
N HIS A 177 6.84 1.18 -8.53
CA HIS A 177 7.31 0.68 -9.82
C HIS A 177 8.79 1.02 -10.12
N LYS A 178 9.38 2.04 -9.50
CA LYS A 178 10.76 2.49 -9.77
C LYS A 178 11.80 1.54 -9.15
N ASP A 179 11.92 1.52 -7.83
CA ASP A 179 12.97 0.77 -7.13
C ASP A 179 12.47 -0.09 -5.97
N GLY A 180 11.38 0.31 -5.31
CA GLY A 180 10.81 -0.42 -4.20
C GLY A 180 11.54 -0.27 -2.87
N TYR A 181 12.59 0.52 -2.76
CA TYR A 181 13.44 0.63 -1.56
C TYR A 181 12.72 1.10 -0.29
N MET A 182 11.54 1.71 -0.43
CA MET A 182 10.66 2.03 0.69
C MET A 182 9.85 0.83 1.20
N PHE A 183 10.03 -0.36 0.60
CA PHE A 183 9.29 -1.59 0.90
C PHE A 183 10.24 -2.79 0.91
N ILE A 184 11.32 -2.71 1.70
CA ILE A 184 12.23 -3.83 1.92
C ILE A 184 11.46 -4.90 2.69
N HIS A 185 11.57 -6.16 2.25
CA HIS A 185 10.96 -7.31 2.92
C HIS A 185 11.52 -7.44 4.34
N PRO A 186 10.70 -7.73 5.37
CA PRO A 186 11.15 -7.68 6.76
C PRO A 186 12.02 -8.86 7.20
N ASP A 187 12.13 -9.92 6.39
CA ASP A 187 12.99 -11.07 6.68
C ASP A 187 14.42 -10.81 6.18
N ILE A 188 15.38 -10.77 7.11
CA ILE A 188 16.80 -10.52 6.84
C ILE A 188 17.44 -11.61 5.97
N ASN A 189 16.87 -12.82 5.92
CA ASN A 189 17.39 -13.90 5.08
C ASN A 189 17.02 -13.72 3.60
N GLN A 190 16.10 -12.80 3.28
CA GLN A 190 15.61 -12.60 1.92
C GLN A 190 16.24 -11.39 1.20
N LEU A 191 16.76 -10.39 1.89
CA LEU A 191 17.53 -9.23 1.37
C LEU A 191 17.00 -8.66 0.06
N ARG A 192 15.69 -8.39 -0.01
CA ARG A 192 14.98 -7.92 -1.21
C ARG A 192 13.88 -6.92 -0.90
N THR A 193 13.35 -6.29 -1.91
CA THR A 193 12.06 -5.56 -1.82
C THR A 193 10.89 -6.51 -2.09
N ILE A 194 9.68 -6.07 -1.75
CA ILE A 194 8.48 -6.90 -1.95
C ILE A 194 8.20 -7.17 -3.44
N THR A 195 7.63 -8.32 -3.73
CA THR A 195 7.20 -8.74 -5.07
C THR A 195 5.87 -8.10 -5.47
N ILE A 196 5.46 -8.28 -6.73
CA ILE A 196 4.13 -7.85 -7.20
C ILE A 196 3.04 -8.54 -6.39
N ARG A 197 3.16 -9.86 -6.15
CA ARG A 197 2.18 -10.63 -5.39
C ARG A 197 2.06 -10.14 -3.95
N GLU A 198 3.18 -9.91 -3.29
CA GLU A 198 3.18 -9.37 -1.92
C GLU A 198 2.56 -7.96 -1.86
N ALA A 199 2.90 -7.08 -2.80
CA ALA A 199 2.28 -5.76 -2.90
C ALA A 199 0.76 -5.85 -3.10
N ALA A 200 0.29 -6.80 -3.91
CA ALA A 200 -1.13 -7.05 -4.14
C ALA A 200 -1.83 -7.55 -2.87
N LEU A 201 -1.25 -8.50 -2.14
CA LEU A 201 -1.80 -9.02 -0.88
C LEU A 201 -1.89 -7.93 0.19
N LEU A 202 -0.89 -7.04 0.27
CA LEU A 202 -0.91 -5.87 1.17
C LEU A 202 -1.98 -4.84 0.78
N GLN A 203 -2.47 -4.87 -0.46
CA GLN A 203 -3.64 -4.13 -0.95
C GLN A 203 -4.93 -4.96 -0.89
N SER A 204 -4.89 -6.11 -0.20
CA SER A 204 -6.01 -7.06 -0.08
C SER A 204 -6.57 -7.61 -1.40
N PHE A 205 -5.78 -7.65 -2.47
CA PHE A 205 -6.15 -8.41 -3.67
C PHE A 205 -6.19 -9.90 -3.36
N PRO A 206 -7.09 -10.67 -3.98
CA PRO A 206 -7.08 -12.14 -3.91
C PRO A 206 -5.75 -12.73 -4.38
N ILE A 207 -5.35 -13.87 -3.80
CA ILE A 207 -4.08 -14.54 -4.14
C ILE A 207 -4.05 -15.01 -5.61
N ASP A 208 -5.18 -15.31 -6.19
CA ASP A 208 -5.37 -15.79 -7.57
C ASP A 208 -5.62 -14.68 -8.59
N TYR A 209 -5.65 -13.40 -8.15
CA TYR A 209 -5.85 -12.29 -9.07
C TYR A 209 -4.73 -12.22 -10.13
N LYS A 210 -5.11 -12.17 -11.41
CA LYS A 210 -4.18 -12.22 -12.54
C LYS A 210 -3.73 -10.82 -12.98
N PHE A 211 -2.42 -10.60 -12.94
CA PHE A 211 -1.79 -9.38 -13.45
C PHE A 211 -1.17 -9.65 -14.82
N VAL A 212 -1.77 -9.14 -15.89
CA VAL A 212 -1.35 -9.39 -17.28
C VAL A 212 -0.41 -8.32 -17.86
N ALA A 213 -0.07 -7.28 -17.08
CA ALA A 213 0.81 -6.20 -17.52
C ALA A 213 2.29 -6.49 -17.24
N SER A 214 3.19 -5.66 -17.75
CA SER A 214 4.62 -5.72 -17.42
C SER A 214 4.87 -5.38 -15.94
N THR A 215 5.98 -5.85 -15.38
CA THR A 215 6.35 -5.66 -13.97
C THR A 215 6.17 -4.22 -13.45
N PRO A 216 6.70 -3.16 -14.12
CA PRO A 216 6.49 -1.79 -13.66
C PRO A 216 5.02 -1.38 -13.66
N TYR A 217 4.26 -1.79 -14.67
CA TYR A 217 2.84 -1.46 -14.77
C TYR A 217 2.00 -2.18 -13.71
N CYS A 218 2.31 -3.43 -13.37
CA CYS A 218 1.65 -4.15 -12.26
C CYS A 218 1.80 -3.40 -10.95
N TYR A 219 3.01 -2.99 -10.57
CA TYR A 219 3.24 -2.19 -9.36
C TYR A 219 2.50 -0.85 -9.40
N LYS A 220 2.47 -0.19 -10.56
CA LYS A 220 1.76 1.08 -10.74
C LYS A 220 0.25 0.91 -10.57
N MET A 221 -0.32 -0.14 -11.15
CA MET A 221 -1.74 -0.49 -11.00
C MET A 221 -2.09 -0.75 -9.54
N ILE A 222 -1.32 -1.59 -8.85
CA ILE A 222 -1.52 -1.90 -7.43
C ILE A 222 -1.47 -0.63 -6.58
N GLY A 223 -0.45 0.21 -6.77
CA GLY A 223 -0.31 1.45 -5.99
C GLY A 223 -1.42 2.48 -6.22
N ASN A 224 -2.03 2.50 -7.41
CA ASN A 224 -3.15 3.37 -7.75
C ASN A 224 -4.51 2.79 -7.34
N ALA A 225 -4.60 1.49 -7.07
CA ALA A 225 -5.86 0.85 -6.72
C ALA A 225 -6.41 1.34 -5.37
N VAL A 226 -7.72 1.29 -5.25
CA VAL A 226 -8.38 1.27 -3.95
C VAL A 226 -8.23 -0.15 -3.39
N PRO A 227 -7.78 -0.33 -2.13
CA PRO A 227 -7.67 -1.67 -1.55
C PRO A 227 -9.01 -2.41 -1.61
N VAL A 228 -9.00 -3.69 -1.99
CA VAL A 228 -10.22 -4.44 -2.31
C VAL A 228 -11.20 -4.50 -1.13
N LEU A 229 -10.70 -4.79 0.09
CA LEU A 229 -11.54 -4.84 1.28
C LEU A 229 -12.07 -3.46 1.68
N PHE A 230 -11.31 -2.39 1.42
CA PHE A 230 -11.80 -1.03 1.65
C PHE A 230 -12.92 -0.67 0.65
N ALA A 231 -12.75 -1.01 -0.63
CA ALA A 231 -13.79 -0.82 -1.64
C ALA A 231 -15.06 -1.63 -1.30
N LYS A 232 -14.89 -2.85 -0.77
CA LYS A 232 -16.00 -3.67 -0.29
C LYS A 232 -16.79 -2.96 0.81
N GLY A 233 -16.12 -2.43 1.85
CA GLY A 233 -16.78 -1.68 2.92
C GLY A 233 -17.53 -0.45 2.42
N ILE A 234 -16.99 0.26 1.41
CA ILE A 234 -17.68 1.39 0.76
C ILE A 234 -18.94 0.90 0.03
N ALA A 235 -18.87 -0.22 -0.69
CA ALA A 235 -20.00 -0.78 -1.42
C ALA A 235 -21.09 -1.29 -0.47
N GLU A 236 -20.71 -1.97 0.62
CA GLU A 236 -21.66 -2.42 1.65
C GLU A 236 -22.39 -1.26 2.30
N ALA A 237 -21.68 -0.18 2.66
CA ALA A 237 -22.30 1.02 3.21
C ALA A 237 -23.29 1.69 2.23
N MET A 238 -22.96 1.67 0.94
CA MET A 238 -23.87 2.17 -0.09
C MET A 238 -25.11 1.29 -0.20
N TYR A 239 -24.92 -0.03 -0.19
CA TYR A 239 -26.02 -1.00 -0.27
C TYR A 239 -26.99 -0.86 0.90
N ASP A 240 -26.48 -0.69 2.13
CA ASP A 240 -27.32 -0.53 3.33
C ASP A 240 -28.26 0.68 3.19
N VAL A 241 -27.74 1.83 2.73
CA VAL A 241 -28.55 3.04 2.58
C VAL A 241 -29.58 2.90 1.46
N LEU A 242 -29.25 2.20 0.38
CA LEU A 242 -30.21 2.00 -0.72
C LEU A 242 -31.31 1.04 -0.33
N LYS A 243 -30.97 -0.06 0.35
CA LYS A 243 -31.93 -1.09 0.78
C LYS A 243 -32.90 -0.59 1.87
N SER A 244 -32.46 0.34 2.73
CA SER A 244 -33.33 0.91 3.78
C SER A 244 -34.52 1.74 3.23
N LYS A 245 -34.56 1.94 1.91
CA LYS A 245 -35.58 2.76 1.19
C LYS A 245 -36.54 1.93 0.32
N GLU A 246 -36.32 0.61 0.26
CA GLU A 246 -37.26 -0.37 -0.28
C GLU A 246 -38.25 -0.84 0.80
#